data_9f336d01925a4b5326602b0e16fc7007
#
_entry.id   9f336d01925a4b5326602b0e16fc7007
#
_cell.length_a   1.000
_cell.length_b   1.000
_cell.length_c   1.000
_cell.angle_alpha   90.00
_cell.angle_beta   90.00
_cell.angle_gamma   90.00
#
_symmetry.space_group_name_H-M   'P 1'
#
loop_
_entity.id
_entity.type
_entity.pdbx_description
1 polymer ?
#
loop_
_entity_poly.entity_id
_entity_poly.type
_entity_poly.pdbx_seq_one_letter_code
_entity_poly.pdbx_strand_id
1 'polypeptide(L)'
;MRQNKRELIQAVFHNEKADRIPVGFWHHFLQDEVGADAFSHPQLTEKALEGQADFYQAFEPDMIKIMTDGFFGYPHPLLQKAVDSPKELMAITPLGRESEWFAAQIRYARKLVSIYGKETPLFYNLFAVPRTIEFMQAGIGHPVNLSDWLKQEPNKLAHVLDVISDDYAELSKALVEEAKVDGIYLSVNNISCDEVTEEAYRTIIAPYEQKILEAANRVGGENILHICGYHGFHNHLSWYREYPFLAVNWAAKVEGVSLSEGKKLFQGKAVIGGFGQTEKDLIYSGTEEAIKAETRRLLDEAGRIGVVLGADCTIPRDTPVSHLKWVREAANE
;
A
#
# COMPACT_ATOMS: atom_id res chain seq x y z
N MET A 1 1.89 -31.13 8.58
CA MET A 1 1.54 -30.10 9.59
C MET A 1 0.85 -28.97 8.81
N ARG A 2 -0.14 -28.32 9.41
CA ARG A 2 -0.82 -27.18 8.78
C ARG A 2 0.14 -25.98 8.76
N GLN A 3 0.26 -25.28 7.63
CA GLN A 3 1.09 -24.08 7.51
C GLN A 3 0.66 -23.00 8.52
N ASN A 4 1.61 -22.35 9.18
CA ASN A 4 1.36 -21.12 9.91
C ASN A 4 1.12 -19.95 8.94
N LYS A 5 0.72 -18.76 9.45
CA LYS A 5 0.38 -17.62 8.58
C LYS A 5 1.59 -17.15 7.74
N ARG A 6 2.80 -17.21 8.26
CA ARG A 6 4.02 -16.81 7.55
C ARG A 6 4.31 -17.78 6.40
N GLU A 7 4.33 -19.07 6.68
CA GLU A 7 4.51 -20.13 5.66
C GLU A 7 3.40 -20.07 4.59
N LEU A 8 2.17 -19.77 5.01
CA LEU A 8 1.01 -19.63 4.14
C LEU A 8 1.18 -18.48 3.13
N ILE A 9 1.53 -17.27 3.62
CA ILE A 9 1.71 -16.09 2.75
C ILE A 9 2.93 -16.27 1.86
N GLN A 10 4.02 -16.82 2.38
CA GLN A 10 5.22 -17.12 1.59
C GLN A 10 4.90 -18.09 0.45
N ALA A 11 4.20 -19.19 0.72
CA ALA A 11 3.79 -20.12 -0.33
C ALA A 11 2.94 -19.43 -1.41
N VAL A 12 1.99 -18.58 -1.00
CA VAL A 12 1.13 -17.84 -1.96
C VAL A 12 1.95 -16.84 -2.78
N PHE A 13 2.86 -16.08 -2.19
CA PHE A 13 3.68 -15.10 -2.91
C PHE A 13 4.63 -15.76 -3.92
N HIS A 14 5.03 -16.99 -3.67
CA HIS A 14 5.86 -17.79 -4.58
C HIS A 14 5.06 -18.72 -5.50
N ASN A 15 3.73 -18.59 -5.54
CA ASN A 15 2.83 -19.43 -6.34
C ASN A 15 2.96 -20.93 -6.03
N GLU A 16 3.26 -21.24 -4.80
CA GLU A 16 3.29 -22.60 -4.29
C GLU A 16 1.91 -23.03 -3.76
N LYS A 17 1.72 -24.33 -3.58
CA LYS A 17 0.50 -24.86 -3.01
C LYS A 17 0.41 -24.48 -1.54
N ALA A 18 -0.66 -23.79 -1.17
CA ALA A 18 -0.98 -23.44 0.21
C ALA A 18 -2.08 -24.37 0.78
N ASP A 19 -2.06 -24.58 2.10
CA ASP A 19 -3.03 -25.44 2.80
C ASP A 19 -4.44 -24.84 2.78
N ARG A 20 -4.56 -23.54 2.64
CA ARG A 20 -5.79 -22.77 2.57
C ARG A 20 -5.59 -21.44 1.85
N ILE A 21 -6.67 -20.76 1.53
CA ILE A 21 -6.63 -19.42 0.96
C ILE A 21 -6.43 -18.40 2.10
N PRO A 22 -5.39 -17.56 2.05
CA PRO A 22 -5.23 -16.48 3.00
C PRO A 22 -6.20 -15.33 2.73
N VAL A 23 -6.59 -14.65 3.82
CA VAL A 23 -7.51 -13.50 3.79
C VAL A 23 -6.87 -12.33 4.54
N GLY A 24 -6.83 -11.17 3.89
CA GLY A 24 -6.30 -9.92 4.45
C GLY A 24 -7.16 -8.73 4.09
N PHE A 25 -7.64 -8.00 5.10
CA PHE A 25 -8.34 -6.73 4.96
C PHE A 25 -7.71 -5.70 5.87
N TRP A 26 -7.90 -4.42 5.54
CA TRP A 26 -7.36 -3.29 6.30
C TRP A 26 -8.25 -2.05 6.14
N HIS A 27 -8.21 -1.18 7.14
CA HIS A 27 -8.86 0.13 7.12
C HIS A 27 -7.99 1.16 7.85
N HIS A 28 -8.29 2.44 7.68
CA HIS A 28 -7.65 3.51 8.43
C HIS A 28 -8.12 3.57 9.88
N PHE A 29 -7.22 3.89 10.80
CA PHE A 29 -7.48 3.91 12.24
C PHE A 29 -7.62 5.33 12.81
N LEU A 30 -7.15 6.35 12.07
CA LEU A 30 -7.38 7.75 12.40
C LEU A 30 -8.53 8.33 11.58
N GLN A 31 -9.25 9.32 12.15
CA GLN A 31 -10.42 9.92 11.51
C GLN A 31 -10.04 10.71 10.26
N ASP A 32 -8.96 11.49 10.37
CA ASP A 32 -8.37 12.24 9.26
C ASP A 32 -7.10 11.52 8.83
N GLU A 33 -7.25 10.55 7.96
CA GLU A 33 -6.14 9.72 7.50
C GLU A 33 -5.11 10.49 6.66
N VAL A 34 -5.55 11.51 5.93
CA VAL A 34 -4.68 12.30 5.04
C VAL A 34 -4.03 13.46 5.79
N GLY A 35 -4.79 14.17 6.63
CA GLY A 35 -4.32 15.35 7.37
C GLY A 35 -3.67 15.02 8.73
N ALA A 36 -3.77 13.76 9.19
CA ALA A 36 -3.13 13.37 10.44
C ALA A 36 -1.60 13.51 10.36
N ASP A 37 -1.00 14.15 11.37
CA ASP A 37 0.45 14.31 11.49
C ASP A 37 0.93 13.79 12.85
N ALA A 38 1.42 12.55 12.85
CA ALA A 38 1.95 11.91 14.04
C ALA A 38 3.37 12.40 14.40
N PHE A 39 4.07 13.09 13.50
CA PHE A 39 5.37 13.70 13.81
C PHE A 39 5.19 14.89 14.75
N SER A 40 4.21 15.73 14.48
CA SER A 40 3.86 16.87 15.34
C SER A 40 2.96 16.48 16.53
N HIS A 41 2.21 15.38 16.42
CA HIS A 41 1.22 14.91 17.39
C HIS A 41 1.44 13.42 17.74
N PRO A 42 2.48 13.08 18.53
CA PRO A 42 2.84 11.67 18.80
C PRO A 42 1.74 10.82 19.44
N GLN A 43 0.76 11.44 20.13
CA GLN A 43 -0.41 10.75 20.68
C GLN A 43 -1.28 10.07 19.61
N LEU A 44 -1.21 10.50 18.35
CA LEU A 44 -1.89 9.84 17.23
C LEU A 44 -1.32 8.46 16.94
N THR A 45 -0.03 8.26 17.20
CA THR A 45 0.63 6.96 17.08
C THR A 45 0.01 5.92 18.01
N GLU A 46 -0.21 6.27 19.29
CA GLU A 46 -0.82 5.35 20.26
C GLU A 46 -2.25 5.01 19.84
N LYS A 47 -3.03 6.02 19.42
CA LYS A 47 -4.39 5.79 18.93
C LYS A 47 -4.46 4.87 17.71
N ALA A 48 -3.53 5.03 16.77
CA ALA A 48 -3.44 4.15 15.61
C ALA A 48 -3.02 2.71 15.99
N LEU A 49 -2.12 2.57 16.97
CA LEU A 49 -1.71 1.26 17.50
C LEU A 49 -2.85 0.54 18.20
N GLU A 50 -3.61 1.25 19.05
CA GLU A 50 -4.79 0.71 19.72
C GLU A 50 -5.84 0.21 18.71
N GLY A 51 -6.19 1.05 17.73
CA GLY A 51 -7.15 0.67 16.69
C GLY A 51 -6.69 -0.53 15.86
N GLN A 52 -5.41 -0.60 15.51
CA GLN A 52 -4.85 -1.77 14.83
C GLN A 52 -4.94 -3.02 15.71
N ALA A 53 -4.61 -2.91 17.00
CA ALA A 53 -4.65 -4.04 17.92
C ALA A 53 -6.07 -4.60 18.06
N ASP A 54 -7.07 -3.73 18.22
CA ASP A 54 -8.47 -4.14 18.32
C ASP A 54 -8.95 -4.85 17.06
N PHE A 55 -8.62 -4.31 15.88
CA PHE A 55 -8.98 -4.91 14.61
C PHE A 55 -8.29 -6.27 14.39
N TYR A 56 -6.99 -6.35 14.67
CA TYR A 56 -6.25 -7.60 14.48
C TYR A 56 -6.69 -8.69 15.46
N GLN A 57 -7.06 -8.33 16.68
CA GLN A 57 -7.66 -9.27 17.63
C GLN A 57 -9.05 -9.74 17.17
N ALA A 58 -9.86 -8.85 16.62
CA ALA A 58 -11.22 -9.16 16.18
C ALA A 58 -11.27 -9.99 14.90
N PHE A 59 -10.40 -9.68 13.93
CA PHE A 59 -10.41 -10.32 12.60
C PHE A 59 -9.36 -11.42 12.44
N GLU A 60 -8.20 -11.32 13.08
CA GLU A 60 -7.07 -12.25 12.96
C GLU A 60 -6.55 -12.43 11.51
N PRO A 61 -6.20 -11.37 10.78
CA PRO A 61 -5.78 -11.45 9.38
C PRO A 61 -4.61 -12.41 9.17
N ASP A 62 -4.48 -12.94 7.95
CA ASP A 62 -3.37 -13.84 7.58
C ASP A 62 -2.11 -13.08 7.20
N MET A 63 -2.25 -11.82 6.84
CA MET A 63 -1.18 -10.83 6.66
C MET A 63 -1.63 -9.48 7.20
N ILE A 64 -0.69 -8.69 7.65
CA ILE A 64 -0.95 -7.35 8.17
C ILE A 64 -0.33 -6.32 7.22
N LYS A 65 -1.16 -5.49 6.61
CA LYS A 65 -0.72 -4.19 6.10
C LYS A 65 -0.65 -3.25 7.30
N ILE A 66 0.55 -2.85 7.70
CA ILE A 66 0.72 -1.81 8.72
C ILE A 66 0.20 -0.49 8.14
N MET A 67 -0.93 -0.02 8.64
CA MET A 67 -1.48 1.27 8.26
C MET A 67 -0.66 2.37 8.93
N THR A 68 -0.21 3.31 8.12
CA THR A 68 0.74 4.36 8.53
C THR A 68 0.05 5.71 8.70
N ASP A 69 -1.17 5.67 9.22
CA ASP A 69 -1.95 6.88 9.51
C ASP A 69 -1.15 7.84 10.39
N GLY A 70 -1.04 9.08 9.94
CA GLY A 70 -0.20 10.08 10.58
C GLY A 70 1.26 10.12 10.12
N PHE A 71 1.69 9.20 9.26
CA PHE A 71 3.04 9.14 8.71
C PHE A 71 3.09 9.33 7.18
N PHE A 72 2.03 9.83 6.55
CA PHE A 72 1.96 10.02 5.10
C PHE A 72 2.86 11.15 4.58
N GLY A 73 3.21 12.10 5.46
CA GLY A 73 3.97 13.27 5.08
C GLY A 73 5.49 13.03 5.05
N TYR A 74 6.16 13.90 4.31
CA TYR A 74 7.60 14.07 4.32
C TYR A 74 7.90 15.49 4.84
N PRO A 75 8.18 15.70 6.15
CA PRO A 75 8.12 17.00 6.82
C PRO A 75 9.32 17.89 6.52
N HIS A 76 9.70 18.01 5.24
CA HIS A 76 10.74 18.92 4.80
C HIS A 76 10.22 20.36 4.80
N PRO A 77 10.99 21.37 5.31
CA PRO A 77 10.52 22.75 5.43
C PRO A 77 10.03 23.39 4.12
N LEU A 78 10.55 22.98 2.98
CA LEU A 78 10.09 23.47 1.67
C LEU A 78 8.68 22.91 1.30
N LEU A 79 8.34 21.69 1.73
CA LEU A 79 7.04 21.09 1.47
C LEU A 79 5.96 21.51 2.49
N GLN A 80 6.35 22.17 3.58
CA GLN A 80 5.42 22.75 4.57
C GLN A 80 4.88 24.12 4.14
N LYS A 81 5.23 24.58 2.96
CA LYS A 81 4.74 25.82 2.33
C LYS A 81 4.04 25.49 1.04
N ALA A 82 3.15 26.37 0.60
CA ALA A 82 2.55 26.28 -0.72
C ALA A 82 3.62 26.31 -1.81
N VAL A 83 3.55 25.39 -2.76
CA VAL A 83 4.51 25.20 -3.85
C VAL A 83 3.75 25.08 -5.17
N ASP A 84 3.96 26.03 -6.08
CA ASP A 84 3.28 26.03 -7.38
C ASP A 84 4.04 25.24 -8.45
N SER A 85 5.33 25.02 -8.28
CA SER A 85 6.16 24.31 -9.26
C SER A 85 7.36 23.60 -8.60
N PRO A 86 7.87 22.51 -9.22
CA PRO A 86 9.03 21.80 -8.72
C PRO A 86 10.30 22.67 -8.68
N LYS A 87 10.33 23.81 -9.40
CA LYS A 87 11.41 24.78 -9.36
C LYS A 87 11.65 25.32 -7.93
N GLU A 88 10.59 25.48 -7.15
CA GLU A 88 10.67 25.99 -5.78
C GLU A 88 11.27 24.96 -4.81
N LEU A 89 11.29 23.70 -5.22
CA LEU A 89 11.86 22.59 -4.47
C LEU A 89 13.29 22.21 -4.88
N MET A 90 13.92 22.95 -5.78
CA MET A 90 15.27 22.62 -6.27
C MET A 90 16.37 22.65 -5.19
N ALA A 91 16.12 23.31 -4.06
CA ALA A 91 17.01 23.31 -2.91
C ALA A 91 16.65 22.23 -1.86
N ILE A 92 15.76 21.29 -2.20
CA ILE A 92 15.42 20.20 -1.29
C ILE A 92 16.62 19.30 -1.02
N THR A 93 16.76 18.88 0.21
CA THR A 93 17.82 17.96 0.65
C THR A 93 17.19 16.79 1.39
N PRO A 94 17.86 15.62 1.45
CA PRO A 94 17.35 14.51 2.26
C PRO A 94 17.18 14.92 3.73
N LEU A 95 16.14 14.38 4.39
CA LEU A 95 15.97 14.48 5.85
C LEU A 95 17.01 13.62 6.59
N GLY A 96 17.36 12.48 5.98
CA GLY A 96 18.36 11.55 6.47
C GLY A 96 17.88 10.67 7.64
N ARG A 97 18.71 9.68 7.98
CA ARG A 97 18.42 8.68 9.02
C ARG A 97 18.25 9.24 10.43
N GLU A 98 18.92 10.35 10.73
CA GLU A 98 18.87 11.00 12.05
C GLU A 98 17.61 11.84 12.27
N SER A 99 16.75 11.94 11.26
CA SER A 99 15.49 12.68 11.34
C SER A 99 14.46 11.95 12.19
N GLU A 100 13.59 12.70 12.86
CA GLU A 100 12.43 12.12 13.54
C GLU A 100 11.47 11.44 12.56
N TRP A 101 11.37 11.93 11.32
CA TRP A 101 10.61 11.29 10.26
C TRP A 101 11.03 9.83 10.04
N PHE A 102 12.33 9.56 10.02
CA PHE A 102 12.87 8.21 9.89
C PHE A 102 12.68 7.40 11.17
N ALA A 103 13.11 7.94 12.31
CA ALA A 103 13.15 7.24 13.58
C ALA A 103 11.75 6.84 14.09
N ALA A 104 10.74 7.72 13.93
CA ALA A 104 9.36 7.44 14.36
C ALA A 104 8.76 6.27 13.60
N GLN A 105 8.95 6.18 12.30
CA GLN A 105 8.43 5.10 11.46
C GLN A 105 9.07 3.75 11.82
N ILE A 106 10.38 3.72 12.09
CA ILE A 106 11.07 2.51 12.56
C ILE A 106 10.55 2.07 13.94
N ARG A 107 10.36 3.01 14.87
CA ARG A 107 9.79 2.70 16.20
C ARG A 107 8.37 2.13 16.08
N TYR A 108 7.54 2.72 15.23
CA TYR A 108 6.16 2.28 14.99
C TYR A 108 6.11 0.87 14.42
N ALA A 109 6.89 0.60 13.37
CA ALA A 109 6.99 -0.73 12.77
C ALA A 109 7.50 -1.78 13.78
N ARG A 110 8.57 -1.48 14.52
CA ARG A 110 9.11 -2.38 15.56
C ARG A 110 8.07 -2.73 16.62
N LYS A 111 7.24 -1.79 17.02
CA LYS A 111 6.19 -2.04 18.01
C LYS A 111 5.21 -3.10 17.50
N LEU A 112 4.70 -2.97 16.28
CA LEU A 112 3.77 -3.93 15.69
C LEU A 112 4.43 -5.29 15.41
N VAL A 113 5.66 -5.29 14.91
CA VAL A 113 6.42 -6.53 14.70
C VAL A 113 6.66 -7.27 16.03
N SER A 114 6.95 -6.56 17.11
CA SER A 114 7.15 -7.18 18.42
C SER A 114 5.90 -7.89 18.95
N ILE A 115 4.71 -7.44 18.56
CA ILE A 115 3.43 -8.01 18.99
C ILE A 115 2.99 -9.15 18.07
N TYR A 116 3.05 -8.95 16.75
CA TYR A 116 2.43 -9.84 15.77
C TYR A 116 3.41 -10.61 14.88
N GLY A 117 4.66 -10.14 14.75
CA GLY A 117 5.62 -10.64 13.76
C GLY A 117 6.06 -12.09 13.93
N LYS A 118 5.84 -12.69 15.10
CA LYS A 118 6.12 -14.11 15.29
C LYS A 118 5.20 -15.02 14.48
N GLU A 119 3.92 -14.64 14.36
CA GLU A 119 2.89 -15.50 13.76
C GLU A 119 2.39 -14.99 12.41
N THR A 120 2.34 -13.67 12.23
CA THR A 120 1.72 -13.04 11.07
C THR A 120 2.75 -12.17 10.34
N PRO A 121 2.89 -12.28 9.01
CA PRO A 121 3.76 -11.39 8.24
C PRO A 121 3.18 -9.98 8.18
N LEU A 122 4.07 -8.98 8.28
CA LEU A 122 3.73 -7.56 8.31
C LEU A 122 4.40 -6.81 7.16
N PHE A 123 3.62 -6.00 6.46
CA PHE A 123 4.05 -5.17 5.33
C PHE A 123 3.80 -3.70 5.66
N TYR A 124 4.86 -2.90 5.65
CA TYR A 124 4.77 -1.48 6.01
C TYR A 124 4.25 -0.66 4.83
N ASN A 125 3.14 0.06 5.01
CA ASN A 125 2.60 0.91 3.96
C ASN A 125 3.47 2.15 3.75
N LEU A 126 3.91 2.36 2.52
CA LEU A 126 4.54 3.59 2.06
C LEU A 126 3.76 4.12 0.85
N PHE A 127 3.57 5.42 0.80
CA PHE A 127 3.10 6.06 -0.43
C PHE A 127 4.29 6.42 -1.31
N ALA A 128 4.11 6.30 -2.63
CA ALA A 128 5.09 6.79 -3.58
C ALA A 128 5.30 8.30 -3.43
N VAL A 129 6.53 8.76 -3.69
CA VAL A 129 6.92 10.16 -3.49
C VAL A 129 5.98 11.16 -4.16
N PRO A 130 5.50 10.95 -5.41
CA PRO A 130 4.52 11.84 -6.02
C PRO A 130 3.28 12.03 -5.16
N ARG A 131 2.72 10.92 -4.64
CA ARG A 131 1.52 10.97 -3.80
C ARG A 131 1.79 11.65 -2.45
N THR A 132 2.97 11.46 -1.87
CA THR A 132 3.38 12.15 -0.64
C THR A 132 3.43 13.67 -0.84
N ILE A 133 3.97 14.15 -1.96
CA ILE A 133 3.98 15.59 -2.27
C ILE A 133 2.56 16.13 -2.38
N GLU A 134 1.67 15.43 -3.09
CA GLU A 134 0.27 15.85 -3.23
C GLU A 134 -0.45 15.88 -1.88
N PHE A 135 -0.26 14.88 -1.02
CA PHE A 135 -0.83 14.88 0.34
C PHE A 135 -0.32 16.04 1.19
N MET A 136 0.98 16.31 1.16
CA MET A 136 1.57 17.44 1.90
C MET A 136 0.96 18.77 1.46
N GLN A 137 0.83 18.99 0.16
CA GLN A 137 0.28 20.23 -0.38
C GLN A 137 -1.23 20.34 -0.14
N ALA A 138 -1.97 19.27 -0.31
CA ALA A 138 -3.41 19.24 0.02
C ALA A 138 -3.65 19.50 1.53
N GLY A 139 -2.82 18.93 2.40
CA GLY A 139 -2.91 19.10 3.86
C GLY A 139 -2.76 20.54 4.34
N ILE A 140 -2.04 21.38 3.61
CA ILE A 140 -1.92 22.83 3.88
C ILE A 140 -2.93 23.69 3.09
N GLY A 141 -3.91 23.06 2.43
CA GLY A 141 -4.95 23.74 1.64
C GLY A 141 -4.47 24.25 0.28
N HIS A 142 -3.37 23.73 -0.25
CA HIS A 142 -2.79 24.09 -1.55
C HIS A 142 -2.63 22.84 -2.46
N PRO A 143 -3.72 22.20 -2.89
CA PRO A 143 -3.63 20.99 -3.69
C PRO A 143 -2.91 21.25 -5.01
N VAL A 144 -1.95 20.40 -5.35
CA VAL A 144 -1.18 20.46 -6.59
C VAL A 144 -1.50 19.28 -7.48
N ASN A 145 -1.30 19.45 -8.77
CA ASN A 145 -1.39 18.38 -9.76
C ASN A 145 0.00 18.09 -10.33
N LEU A 146 0.59 16.97 -9.92
CA LEU A 146 1.92 16.60 -10.39
C LEU A 146 1.98 16.26 -11.88
N SER A 147 0.84 15.96 -12.52
CA SER A 147 0.82 15.79 -13.98
C SER A 147 1.17 17.11 -14.72
N ASP A 148 0.78 18.26 -14.16
CA ASP A 148 1.15 19.55 -14.71
C ASP A 148 2.65 19.83 -14.51
N TRP A 149 3.19 19.48 -13.36
CA TRP A 149 4.64 19.59 -13.10
C TRP A 149 5.45 18.67 -14.04
N LEU A 150 4.95 17.45 -14.26
CA LEU A 150 5.57 16.48 -15.17
C LEU A 150 5.62 17.02 -16.61
N LYS A 151 4.56 17.68 -17.08
CA LYS A 151 4.49 18.28 -18.43
C LYS A 151 5.36 19.51 -18.58
N GLN A 152 5.36 20.39 -17.58
CA GLN A 152 5.98 21.71 -17.68
C GLN A 152 7.48 21.69 -17.32
N GLU A 153 7.86 20.95 -16.29
CA GLU A 153 9.22 20.95 -15.74
C GLU A 153 9.72 19.54 -15.36
N PRO A 154 9.69 18.54 -16.28
CA PRO A 154 9.98 17.14 -15.99
C PRO A 154 11.33 16.91 -15.31
N ASN A 155 12.38 17.60 -15.74
CA ASN A 155 13.72 17.45 -15.16
C ASN A 155 13.82 17.98 -13.73
N LYS A 156 13.07 19.02 -13.38
CA LYS A 156 13.04 19.55 -12.02
C LYS A 156 12.21 18.64 -11.12
N LEU A 157 11.10 18.11 -11.63
CA LEU A 157 10.34 17.10 -10.91
C LEU A 157 11.20 15.86 -10.66
N ALA A 158 11.91 15.36 -11.67
CA ALA A 158 12.82 14.22 -11.52
C ALA A 158 13.85 14.44 -10.42
N HIS A 159 14.46 15.64 -10.33
CA HIS A 159 15.40 15.96 -9.27
C HIS A 159 14.74 15.91 -7.88
N VAL A 160 13.56 16.47 -7.72
CA VAL A 160 12.84 16.44 -6.44
C VAL A 160 12.49 15.01 -6.03
N LEU A 161 12.00 14.21 -6.98
CA LEU A 161 11.68 12.79 -6.75
C LEU A 161 12.92 11.97 -6.39
N ASP A 162 14.04 12.23 -7.03
CA ASP A 162 15.32 11.55 -6.75
C ASP A 162 15.76 11.78 -5.30
N VAL A 163 15.84 13.05 -4.88
CA VAL A 163 16.26 13.41 -3.53
C VAL A 163 15.38 12.80 -2.45
N ILE A 164 14.06 12.88 -2.60
CA ILE A 164 13.13 12.33 -1.61
C ILE A 164 13.17 10.80 -1.64
N SER A 165 13.27 10.18 -2.83
CA SER A 165 13.31 8.73 -2.95
C SER A 165 14.57 8.09 -2.36
N ASP A 166 15.67 8.84 -2.20
CA ASP A 166 16.85 8.36 -1.47
C ASP A 166 16.50 8.05 -0.01
N ASP A 167 15.79 8.94 0.67
CA ASP A 167 15.33 8.72 2.04
C ASP A 167 14.32 7.58 2.14
N TYR A 168 13.39 7.49 1.18
CA TYR A 168 12.41 6.39 1.13
C TYR A 168 13.07 5.03 0.87
N ALA A 169 14.08 4.99 0.03
CA ALA A 169 14.87 3.79 -0.23
C ALA A 169 15.63 3.33 1.02
N GLU A 170 16.26 4.27 1.72
CA GLU A 170 16.96 3.97 2.98
C GLU A 170 15.98 3.57 4.09
N LEU A 171 14.81 4.22 4.18
CA LEU A 171 13.75 3.86 5.12
C LEU A 171 13.21 2.45 4.82
N SER A 172 12.91 2.12 3.57
CA SER A 172 12.39 0.81 3.21
C SER A 172 13.37 -0.32 3.51
N LYS A 173 14.66 -0.08 3.27
CA LYS A 173 15.73 -0.98 3.69
C LYS A 173 15.75 -1.17 5.21
N ALA A 174 15.74 -0.10 5.99
CA ALA A 174 15.78 -0.15 7.44
C ALA A 174 14.50 -0.77 8.05
N LEU A 175 13.34 -0.59 7.42
CA LEU A 175 12.11 -1.25 7.84
C LEU A 175 12.27 -2.78 7.80
N VAL A 176 12.89 -3.33 6.75
CA VAL A 176 13.15 -4.77 6.65
C VAL A 176 14.29 -5.20 7.57
N GLU A 177 15.45 -4.51 7.52
CA GLU A 177 16.64 -4.94 8.27
C GLU A 177 16.56 -4.69 9.77
N GLU A 178 15.98 -3.57 10.20
CA GLU A 178 16.02 -3.14 11.59
C GLU A 178 14.68 -3.28 12.30
N ALA A 179 13.56 -2.91 11.64
CA ALA A 179 12.23 -3.08 12.22
C ALA A 179 11.70 -4.50 12.03
N LYS A 180 12.30 -5.31 11.12
CA LYS A 180 11.95 -6.71 10.87
C LYS A 180 10.56 -6.91 10.29
N VAL A 181 10.07 -5.93 9.50
CA VAL A 181 8.89 -6.18 8.65
C VAL A 181 9.26 -7.14 7.53
N ASP A 182 8.29 -7.86 7.01
CA ASP A 182 8.51 -8.84 5.93
C ASP A 182 8.72 -8.17 4.57
N GLY A 183 8.23 -6.97 4.41
CA GLY A 183 8.40 -6.14 3.22
C GLY A 183 7.68 -4.82 3.36
N ILE A 184 7.72 -4.04 2.28
CA ILE A 184 6.93 -2.82 2.16
C ILE A 184 5.67 -3.08 1.32
N TYR A 185 4.64 -2.29 1.57
CA TYR A 185 3.42 -2.19 0.79
C TYR A 185 3.44 -0.82 0.10
N LEU A 186 4.04 -0.75 -1.10
CA LEU A 186 4.20 0.52 -1.81
C LEU A 186 2.92 0.88 -2.55
N SER A 187 2.30 1.98 -2.13
CA SER A 187 1.07 2.52 -2.74
C SER A 187 1.40 3.55 -3.81
N VAL A 188 1.10 3.21 -5.06
CA VAL A 188 1.32 4.04 -6.26
C VAL A 188 0.00 4.37 -6.94
N ASN A 189 0.00 5.37 -7.79
CA ASN A 189 -0.93 5.55 -8.88
C ASN A 189 -0.21 6.29 -10.01
N ASN A 190 -0.67 6.13 -11.25
CA ASN A 190 0.00 6.79 -12.37
C ASN A 190 -0.49 8.23 -12.61
N ILE A 191 -0.66 8.97 -11.51
CA ILE A 191 -1.03 10.37 -11.49
C ILE A 191 -2.44 10.61 -12.08
N SER A 192 -3.26 9.54 -12.15
CA SER A 192 -4.70 9.61 -12.43
C SER A 192 -5.08 10.59 -13.56
N CYS A 193 -4.27 10.65 -14.61
CA CYS A 193 -4.42 11.65 -15.65
C CYS A 193 -4.16 11.03 -17.02
N ASP A 194 -5.17 11.05 -17.88
CA ASP A 194 -5.09 10.55 -19.28
C ASP A 194 -4.05 11.31 -20.11
N GLU A 195 -3.60 12.47 -19.63
CA GLU A 195 -2.62 13.29 -20.34
C GLU A 195 -1.16 12.93 -20.04
N VAL A 196 -0.89 12.06 -19.05
CA VAL A 196 0.44 11.54 -18.77
C VAL A 196 0.72 10.40 -19.75
N THR A 197 1.79 10.52 -20.53
CA THR A 197 2.21 9.44 -21.44
C THR A 197 2.98 8.35 -20.71
N GLU A 198 2.92 7.12 -21.23
CA GLU A 198 3.72 6.00 -20.69
C GLU A 198 5.22 6.34 -20.68
N GLU A 199 5.73 6.98 -21.72
CA GLU A 199 7.13 7.37 -21.82
C GLU A 199 7.51 8.36 -20.70
N ALA A 200 6.71 9.41 -20.47
CA ALA A 200 6.96 10.39 -19.42
C ALA A 200 6.91 9.74 -18.03
N TYR A 201 5.92 8.86 -17.79
CA TYR A 201 5.81 8.12 -16.55
C TYR A 201 7.03 7.21 -16.31
N ARG A 202 7.39 6.40 -17.30
CA ARG A 202 8.51 5.46 -17.22
C ARG A 202 9.87 6.12 -17.06
N THR A 203 10.04 7.33 -17.59
CA THR A 203 11.34 8.03 -17.52
C THR A 203 11.48 8.95 -16.31
N ILE A 204 10.38 9.50 -15.80
CA ILE A 204 10.42 10.54 -14.75
C ILE A 204 9.85 10.06 -13.41
N ILE A 205 8.93 9.11 -13.38
CA ILE A 205 8.26 8.66 -12.13
C ILE A 205 8.72 7.25 -11.72
N ALA A 206 8.58 6.30 -12.63
CA ALA A 206 8.83 4.89 -12.35
C ALA A 206 10.22 4.57 -11.76
N PRO A 207 11.33 5.22 -12.17
CA PRO A 207 12.64 4.92 -11.63
C PRO A 207 12.73 5.13 -10.11
N TYR A 208 12.04 6.12 -9.58
CA TYR A 208 12.07 6.45 -8.16
C TYR A 208 11.15 5.55 -7.32
N GLU A 209 10.04 5.09 -7.88
CA GLU A 209 9.19 4.08 -7.26
C GLU A 209 9.89 2.71 -7.21
N GLN A 210 10.54 2.32 -8.31
CA GLN A 210 11.31 1.08 -8.38
C GLN A 210 12.52 1.11 -7.44
N LYS A 211 13.21 2.24 -7.32
CA LYS A 211 14.33 2.44 -6.37
C LYS A 211 13.95 2.09 -4.94
N ILE A 212 12.74 2.47 -4.50
CA ILE A 212 12.21 2.17 -3.16
C ILE A 212 11.99 0.65 -3.00
N LEU A 213 11.34 0.01 -3.96
CA LEU A 213 11.11 -1.45 -3.93
C LEU A 213 12.43 -2.24 -3.99
N GLU A 214 13.35 -1.83 -4.86
CA GLU A 214 14.65 -2.48 -4.99
C GLU A 214 15.49 -2.38 -3.72
N ALA A 215 15.42 -1.27 -3.01
CA ALA A 215 16.15 -1.10 -1.76
C ALA A 215 15.69 -2.12 -0.70
N ALA A 216 14.39 -2.34 -0.57
CA ALA A 216 13.85 -3.37 0.31
C ALA A 216 14.17 -4.79 -0.20
N ASN A 217 14.08 -5.05 -1.52
CA ASN A 217 14.41 -6.35 -2.11
C ASN A 217 15.86 -6.77 -1.84
N ARG A 218 16.83 -5.83 -1.92
CA ARG A 218 18.26 -6.11 -1.69
C ARG A 218 18.56 -6.67 -0.29
N VAL A 219 17.67 -6.44 0.67
CA VAL A 219 17.79 -6.90 2.05
C VAL A 219 16.76 -7.98 2.40
N GLY A 220 16.15 -8.60 1.40
CA GLY A 220 15.25 -9.73 1.56
C GLY A 220 13.77 -9.37 1.82
N GLY A 221 13.36 -8.15 1.52
CA GLY A 221 11.94 -7.76 1.62
C GLY A 221 11.07 -8.44 0.56
N GLU A 222 9.95 -9.02 0.98
CA GLU A 222 8.92 -9.60 0.11
C GLU A 222 7.83 -8.55 -0.18
N ASN A 223 8.09 -7.66 -1.14
CA ASN A 223 7.31 -6.44 -1.31
C ASN A 223 6.01 -6.62 -2.08
N ILE A 224 5.02 -5.82 -1.72
CA ILE A 224 3.70 -5.71 -2.35
C ILE A 224 3.61 -4.35 -3.05
N LEU A 225 3.14 -4.36 -4.29
CA LEU A 225 2.74 -3.15 -4.99
C LEU A 225 1.22 -2.96 -4.88
N HIS A 226 0.78 -1.77 -4.50
CA HIS A 226 -0.63 -1.38 -4.53
C HIS A 226 -0.85 -0.27 -5.56
N ILE A 227 -1.65 -0.55 -6.58
CA ILE A 227 -2.02 0.43 -7.60
C ILE A 227 -3.38 1.00 -7.21
N CYS A 228 -3.35 2.20 -6.63
CA CYS A 228 -4.49 2.79 -5.95
C CYS A 228 -5.51 3.39 -6.93
N GLY A 229 -6.76 2.95 -6.81
CA GLY A 229 -7.92 3.54 -7.50
C GLY A 229 -8.74 4.49 -6.59
N TYR A 230 -8.07 5.23 -5.70
CA TYR A 230 -8.71 6.17 -4.78
C TYR A 230 -9.56 7.21 -5.54
N HIS A 231 -10.74 7.51 -5.03
CA HIS A 231 -11.75 8.34 -5.71
C HIS A 231 -12.18 7.85 -7.11
N GLY A 232 -11.96 6.59 -7.44
CA GLY A 232 -12.36 6.03 -8.74
C GLY A 232 -11.42 6.39 -9.89
N PHE A 233 -10.21 6.84 -9.59
CA PHE A 233 -9.20 7.10 -10.61
C PHE A 233 -8.74 5.82 -11.29
N HIS A 234 -8.68 5.85 -12.62
CA HIS A 234 -8.15 4.78 -13.44
C HIS A 234 -6.63 4.88 -13.58
N ASN A 235 -6.01 3.71 -13.62
CA ASN A 235 -4.57 3.57 -13.83
C ASN A 235 -4.29 2.76 -15.10
N HIS A 236 -3.15 2.99 -15.72
CA HIS A 236 -2.62 2.13 -16.76
C HIS A 236 -1.83 0.97 -16.12
N LEU A 237 -2.53 -0.08 -15.67
CA LEU A 237 -1.94 -1.19 -14.93
C LEU A 237 -0.71 -1.81 -15.60
N SER A 238 -0.67 -1.82 -16.95
CA SER A 238 0.46 -2.37 -17.72
C SER A 238 1.79 -1.64 -17.51
N TRP A 239 1.77 -0.38 -17.04
CA TRP A 239 2.99 0.39 -16.78
C TRP A 239 3.79 -0.17 -15.60
N TYR A 240 3.13 -0.92 -14.72
CA TYR A 240 3.73 -1.51 -13.52
C TYR A 240 4.22 -2.96 -13.70
N ARG A 241 4.07 -3.54 -14.91
CA ARG A 241 4.39 -4.95 -15.16
C ARG A 241 5.80 -5.34 -14.76
N GLU A 242 6.76 -4.46 -15.00
CA GLU A 242 8.19 -4.72 -14.79
C GLU A 242 8.69 -4.28 -13.39
N TYR A 243 7.78 -3.81 -12.52
CA TYR A 243 8.17 -3.43 -11.17
C TYR A 243 8.59 -4.64 -10.33
N PRO A 244 9.59 -4.49 -9.45
CA PRO A 244 10.19 -5.60 -8.72
C PRO A 244 9.41 -5.94 -7.43
N PHE A 245 8.16 -6.38 -7.55
CA PHE A 245 7.31 -6.84 -6.46
C PHE A 245 7.03 -8.35 -6.53
N LEU A 246 6.62 -8.97 -5.42
CA LEU A 246 6.17 -10.37 -5.37
C LEU A 246 4.66 -10.50 -5.50
N ALA A 247 3.91 -9.61 -4.87
CA ALA A 247 2.46 -9.60 -4.93
C ALA A 247 1.94 -8.22 -5.32
N VAL A 248 0.75 -8.18 -5.92
CA VAL A 248 0.13 -6.93 -6.38
C VAL A 248 -1.33 -6.86 -5.96
N ASN A 249 -1.74 -5.66 -5.55
CA ASN A 249 -3.12 -5.28 -5.26
C ASN A 249 -3.51 -4.08 -6.12
N TRP A 250 -4.70 -4.06 -6.66
CA TRP A 250 -5.24 -2.93 -7.43
C TRP A 250 -6.75 -2.81 -7.24
N ALA A 251 -7.31 -1.69 -7.65
CA ALA A 251 -8.75 -1.45 -7.60
C ALA A 251 -9.46 -2.20 -8.75
N ALA A 252 -9.60 -3.53 -8.62
CA ALA A 252 -10.09 -4.42 -9.67
C ALA A 252 -11.44 -3.97 -10.24
N LYS A 253 -12.35 -3.51 -9.37
CA LYS A 253 -13.66 -3.02 -9.76
C LYS A 253 -13.61 -1.69 -10.50
N VAL A 254 -12.72 -0.77 -10.10
CA VAL A 254 -12.52 0.53 -10.77
C VAL A 254 -11.89 0.32 -12.14
N GLU A 255 -10.85 -0.49 -12.21
CA GLU A 255 -10.09 -0.73 -13.45
C GLU A 255 -10.82 -1.67 -14.43
N GLY A 256 -11.85 -2.41 -13.96
CA GLY A 256 -12.52 -3.43 -14.77
C GLY A 256 -11.61 -4.61 -15.12
N VAL A 257 -10.58 -4.87 -14.31
CA VAL A 257 -9.59 -5.94 -14.50
C VAL A 257 -9.70 -6.91 -13.33
N SER A 258 -10.19 -8.11 -13.60
CA SER A 258 -10.38 -9.16 -12.62
C SER A 258 -9.06 -9.73 -12.07
N LEU A 259 -9.10 -10.49 -10.96
CA LEU A 259 -7.90 -11.12 -10.40
C LEU A 259 -7.23 -12.07 -11.42
N SER A 260 -8.02 -12.81 -12.19
CA SER A 260 -7.51 -13.71 -13.24
C SER A 260 -6.80 -12.95 -14.36
N GLU A 261 -7.38 -11.84 -14.80
CA GLU A 261 -6.77 -10.98 -15.83
C GLU A 261 -5.52 -10.29 -15.31
N GLY A 262 -5.55 -9.81 -14.06
CA GLY A 262 -4.39 -9.22 -13.40
C GLY A 262 -3.23 -10.20 -13.26
N LYS A 263 -3.48 -11.48 -12.90
CA LYS A 263 -2.43 -12.52 -12.89
C LYS A 263 -1.75 -12.64 -14.25
N LYS A 264 -2.51 -12.61 -15.34
CA LYS A 264 -1.93 -12.65 -16.70
C LYS A 264 -1.16 -11.37 -17.02
N LEU A 265 -1.73 -10.20 -16.67
CA LEU A 265 -1.10 -8.91 -16.88
C LEU A 265 0.25 -8.80 -16.17
N PHE A 266 0.33 -9.26 -14.93
CA PHE A 266 1.51 -9.22 -14.07
C PHE A 266 2.35 -10.51 -14.13
N GLN A 267 2.28 -11.24 -15.25
CA GLN A 267 3.17 -12.37 -15.56
C GLN A 267 3.13 -13.50 -14.52
N GLY A 268 1.98 -13.76 -13.94
CA GLY A 268 1.77 -14.82 -12.97
C GLY A 268 2.15 -14.47 -11.53
N LYS A 269 2.47 -13.22 -11.21
CA LYS A 269 2.71 -12.79 -9.82
C LYS A 269 1.46 -12.99 -8.96
N ALA A 270 1.67 -13.16 -7.64
CA ALA A 270 0.58 -13.29 -6.70
C ALA A 270 -0.30 -12.03 -6.67
N VAL A 271 -1.60 -12.22 -6.49
CA VAL A 271 -2.60 -11.14 -6.50
C VAL A 271 -3.32 -11.07 -5.16
N ILE A 272 -3.65 -9.84 -4.75
CA ILE A 272 -4.36 -9.54 -3.51
C ILE A 272 -5.60 -8.71 -3.86
N GLY A 273 -6.78 -9.06 -3.38
CA GLY A 273 -7.99 -8.27 -3.63
C GLY A 273 -9.23 -9.09 -3.90
N GLY A 274 -10.11 -8.55 -4.74
CA GLY A 274 -11.33 -9.18 -5.24
C GLY A 274 -12.62 -8.55 -4.74
N PHE A 275 -12.63 -7.97 -3.54
CA PHE A 275 -13.79 -7.25 -3.02
C PHE A 275 -13.65 -5.75 -3.22
N GLY A 276 -14.73 -5.09 -3.63
CA GLY A 276 -14.77 -3.63 -3.66
C GLY A 276 -14.59 -3.01 -2.26
N GLN A 277 -14.32 -1.71 -2.22
CA GLN A 277 -13.80 -1.02 -1.03
C GLN A 277 -14.71 0.07 -0.46
N THR A 278 -15.92 0.22 -1.01
CA THR A 278 -16.84 1.30 -0.62
C THR A 278 -18.04 0.78 0.17
N GLU A 279 -18.78 1.68 0.81
CA GLU A 279 -20.03 1.35 1.51
C GLU A 279 -21.11 0.73 0.59
N LYS A 280 -20.99 0.92 -0.72
CA LYS A 280 -21.90 0.34 -1.73
C LYS A 280 -21.48 -1.08 -2.13
N ASP A 281 -20.29 -1.51 -1.75
CA ASP A 281 -19.75 -2.78 -2.15
C ASP A 281 -20.20 -3.91 -1.20
N LEU A 282 -20.20 -5.12 -1.76
CA LEU A 282 -20.72 -6.31 -1.12
C LEU A 282 -20.07 -6.60 0.25
N ILE A 283 -18.78 -6.32 0.37
CA ILE A 283 -18.06 -6.55 1.65
C ILE A 283 -18.59 -5.69 2.79
N TYR A 284 -19.16 -4.53 2.51
CA TYR A 284 -19.75 -3.63 3.50
C TYR A 284 -21.25 -3.91 3.71
N SER A 285 -22.03 -4.03 2.63
CA SER A 285 -23.49 -4.03 2.69
C SER A 285 -24.14 -5.40 2.43
N GLY A 286 -23.33 -6.45 2.14
CA GLY A 286 -23.84 -7.74 1.72
C GLY A 286 -24.36 -8.63 2.86
N THR A 287 -25.20 -9.61 2.50
CA THR A 287 -25.58 -10.70 3.40
C THR A 287 -24.50 -11.78 3.44
N GLU A 288 -24.55 -12.65 4.45
CA GLU A 288 -23.64 -13.79 4.57
C GLU A 288 -23.62 -14.65 3.30
N GLU A 289 -24.81 -15.01 2.80
CA GLU A 289 -24.96 -15.84 1.58
C GLU A 289 -24.32 -15.18 0.36
N ALA A 290 -24.54 -13.86 0.20
CA ALA A 290 -24.01 -13.11 -0.93
C ALA A 290 -22.49 -12.98 -0.87
N ILE A 291 -21.93 -12.70 0.30
CA ILE A 291 -20.47 -12.61 0.51
C ILE A 291 -19.81 -13.97 0.29
N LYS A 292 -20.38 -15.04 0.84
CA LYS A 292 -19.87 -16.40 0.62
C LYS A 292 -19.96 -16.84 -0.83
N ALA A 293 -21.06 -16.51 -1.53
CA ALA A 293 -21.19 -16.79 -2.96
C ALA A 293 -20.15 -16.05 -3.80
N GLU A 294 -19.93 -14.77 -3.52
CA GLU A 294 -18.91 -13.98 -4.22
C GLU A 294 -17.49 -14.50 -3.93
N THR A 295 -17.21 -14.91 -2.71
CA THR A 295 -15.93 -15.55 -2.34
C THR A 295 -15.64 -16.77 -3.22
N ARG A 296 -16.61 -17.66 -3.37
CA ARG A 296 -16.48 -18.86 -4.24
C ARG A 296 -16.28 -18.45 -5.69
N ARG A 297 -17.08 -17.51 -6.20
CA ARG A 297 -16.97 -16.99 -7.57
C ARG A 297 -15.57 -16.45 -7.87
N LEU A 298 -15.02 -15.64 -6.96
CA LEU A 298 -13.67 -15.09 -7.09
C LEU A 298 -12.60 -16.18 -7.18
N LEU A 299 -12.71 -17.23 -6.36
CA LEU A 299 -11.77 -18.35 -6.38
C LEU A 299 -11.95 -19.26 -7.58
N ASP A 300 -13.17 -19.46 -8.06
CA ASP A 300 -13.44 -20.23 -9.29
C ASP A 300 -12.83 -19.53 -10.51
N GLU A 301 -12.84 -18.20 -10.51
CA GLU A 301 -12.27 -17.38 -11.57
C GLU A 301 -10.73 -17.29 -11.48
N ALA A 302 -10.19 -16.89 -10.33
CA ALA A 302 -8.77 -16.61 -10.15
C ALA A 302 -7.93 -17.86 -9.89
N GLY A 303 -8.55 -18.97 -9.50
CA GLY A 303 -7.88 -20.15 -8.97
C GLY A 303 -7.42 -19.96 -7.53
N ARG A 304 -6.80 -20.99 -6.99
CA ARG A 304 -6.40 -21.04 -5.56
C ARG A 304 -4.90 -20.87 -5.31
N ILE A 305 -4.09 -20.73 -6.35
CA ILE A 305 -2.63 -20.54 -6.27
C ILE A 305 -2.31 -19.07 -6.52
N GLY A 306 -1.45 -18.48 -5.70
CA GLY A 306 -1.04 -17.09 -5.86
C GLY A 306 -2.17 -16.07 -5.62
N VAL A 307 -3.11 -16.37 -4.72
CA VAL A 307 -4.25 -15.49 -4.41
C VAL A 307 -4.36 -15.27 -2.91
N VAL A 308 -4.43 -14.01 -2.51
CA VAL A 308 -4.88 -13.56 -1.19
C VAL A 308 -6.21 -12.83 -1.39
N LEU A 309 -7.27 -13.31 -0.74
CA LEU A 309 -8.55 -12.58 -0.78
C LEU A 309 -8.52 -11.38 0.14
N GLY A 310 -8.95 -10.26 -0.38
CA GLY A 310 -9.01 -8.99 0.33
C GLY A 310 -9.86 -7.98 -0.42
N ALA A 311 -9.73 -6.71 -0.06
CA ALA A 311 -10.36 -5.63 -0.80
C ALA A 311 -9.42 -4.99 -1.82
N ASP A 312 -10.01 -4.32 -2.79
CA ASP A 312 -9.32 -3.57 -3.84
C ASP A 312 -8.45 -2.43 -3.27
N CYS A 313 -8.85 -1.89 -2.12
CA CYS A 313 -8.14 -0.88 -1.34
C CYS A 313 -8.58 -0.97 0.14
N THR A 314 -8.43 0.11 0.89
CA THR A 314 -8.89 0.28 2.27
C THR A 314 -10.41 0.22 2.34
N ILE A 315 -10.96 -0.64 3.20
CA ILE A 315 -12.41 -0.74 3.43
C ILE A 315 -12.91 0.33 4.40
N PRO A 316 -14.23 0.63 4.45
CA PRO A 316 -14.80 1.49 5.47
C PRO A 316 -14.51 0.95 6.88
N ARG A 317 -14.20 1.85 7.81
CA ARG A 317 -13.77 1.51 9.18
C ARG A 317 -14.81 0.71 9.96
N ASP A 318 -16.06 0.97 9.70
CA ASP A 318 -17.22 0.33 10.35
C ASP A 318 -17.75 -0.90 9.60
N THR A 319 -16.99 -1.42 8.64
CA THR A 319 -17.30 -2.71 7.99
C THR A 319 -17.41 -3.80 9.06
N PRO A 320 -18.54 -4.53 9.13
CA PRO A 320 -18.70 -5.56 10.13
C PRO A 320 -17.63 -6.65 10.03
N VAL A 321 -16.95 -6.94 11.12
CA VAL A 321 -15.88 -7.97 11.16
C VAL A 321 -16.44 -9.36 10.78
N SER A 322 -17.73 -9.64 11.04
CA SER A 322 -18.40 -10.86 10.59
C SER A 322 -18.31 -11.05 9.08
N HIS A 323 -18.42 -9.98 8.28
CA HIS A 323 -18.33 -10.05 6.83
C HIS A 323 -16.95 -10.56 6.37
N LEU A 324 -15.89 -10.09 7.02
CA LEU A 324 -14.54 -10.52 6.75
C LEU A 324 -14.31 -11.99 7.15
N LYS A 325 -14.95 -12.43 8.23
CA LYS A 325 -14.93 -13.84 8.69
C LYS A 325 -15.68 -14.74 7.72
N TRP A 326 -16.82 -14.32 7.17
CA TRP A 326 -17.55 -15.08 6.14
C TRP A 326 -16.73 -15.30 4.87
N VAL A 327 -15.90 -14.32 4.47
CA VAL A 327 -14.94 -14.51 3.37
C VAL A 327 -13.98 -15.64 3.72
N ARG A 328 -13.39 -15.63 4.92
CA ARG A 328 -12.44 -16.68 5.35
C ARG A 328 -13.08 -18.05 5.41
N GLU A 329 -14.30 -18.14 5.92
CA GLU A 329 -15.05 -19.39 5.98
C GLU A 329 -15.24 -19.96 4.59
N ALA A 330 -15.87 -19.20 3.69
CA ALA A 330 -16.16 -19.64 2.33
C ALA A 330 -14.91 -19.93 1.49
N ALA A 331 -13.83 -19.22 1.74
CA ALA A 331 -12.56 -19.46 1.04
C ALA A 331 -11.92 -20.81 1.40
N ASN A 332 -12.32 -21.41 2.52
CA ASN A 332 -11.71 -22.61 3.08
C ASN A 332 -12.69 -23.79 3.24
N GLU A 333 -13.89 -23.65 2.68
CA GLU A 333 -14.82 -24.74 2.41
C GLU A 333 -14.34 -25.54 1.18
#